data_d80910f1d327a285309e932e13cb4bfc
#
_entry.id   d80910f1d327a285309e932e13cb4bfc
#
_cell.length_a   1.000
_cell.length_b   1.000
_cell.length_c   1.000
_cell.angle_alpha   90.00
_cell.angle_beta   90.00
_cell.angle_gamma   90.00
#
_symmetry.space_group_name_H-M   'P 1'
#
loop_
_entity.id
_entity.type
_entity.pdbx_description
1 polymer ?
#
loop_
_entity_poly.entity_id
_entity_poly.type
_entity_poly.pdbx_seq_one_letter_code
_entity_poly.pdbx_strand_id
1 'polypeptide(L)'
;MATAVSSTFLRRYLYSLSQTPHRLRKRMLATWTPDQELNQVRQRSGADMKRKLKWFDLVALGVGGMLGVGVFVTTGPVALHVTGPAVFLSYIIAGISALLSSLCYTEFSVHVSAAGGAFSYLRLTFGEFVGYFAGANIIMEYVLSNAAVARSFTEYLCVAFGESEPNAWRVEVHGLLKGYNMLDFPAVGLILLLTLCLCHSAKNLVKPGGLAPFGVKGVLDGAAIVYFSYIGYDSASTLAEEIQNPTKSLPIGIVGSVIITSALYCLMALSLSLMVPYNQISEKAAFSIAFQRLGWKWAGNLIGGGASLGIVASLLVAMLGQARYLCAIGRARLVPFWLAKVHPKTGTPLNATLFLGLCTASIALFTELYIVIEMISIGTLMVFYLVANATIYRRYVMVSKHPPSRILLFLLLLSCSAIGFSLSWKLNQQWWPGLLFFGASTISIIAFFHYKFPSQDTSEAWSVPYMPWPAATSIFLNVFLMTTLRMLSFQRFAIWSCLITLFYVVYGVHSTYKAEEIIMEVNNRVGEVTNNVNSTVQQSKLDIQVL
;
A
#
# COMPACT_ATOMS: atom_id res chain seq x y z
N MET A 1 10.00 39.71 23.25
CA MET A 1 8.71 39.16 22.72
C MET A 1 8.82 37.69 22.28
N ALA A 2 9.82 37.25 21.53
CA ALA A 2 9.94 35.86 21.07
C ALA A 2 10.02 34.81 22.20
N THR A 3 10.73 35.10 23.31
CA THR A 3 10.86 34.19 24.46
C THR A 3 9.56 34.00 25.24
N ALA A 4 8.72 35.04 25.36
CA ALA A 4 7.42 34.96 26.04
C ALA A 4 6.38 34.17 25.23
N VAL A 5 6.40 34.30 23.90
CA VAL A 5 5.54 33.54 22.98
C VAL A 5 5.93 32.05 23.00
N SER A 6 7.24 31.74 23.03
CA SER A 6 7.76 30.37 23.13
C SER A 6 7.35 29.71 24.45
N SER A 7 7.44 30.40 25.59
CA SER A 7 7.08 29.85 26.91
C SER A 7 5.57 29.56 27.02
N THR A 8 4.74 30.41 26.42
CA THR A 8 3.27 30.22 26.40
C THR A 8 2.88 29.06 25.49
N PHE A 9 3.55 28.90 24.35
CA PHE A 9 3.35 27.77 23.44
C PHE A 9 3.75 26.44 24.10
N LEU A 10 4.92 26.41 24.75
CA LEU A 10 5.43 25.22 25.43
C LEU A 10 4.50 24.78 26.58
N ARG A 11 4.02 25.72 27.41
CA ARG A 11 3.06 25.44 28.49
C ARG A 11 1.74 24.88 27.95
N ARG A 12 1.21 25.45 26.87
CA ARG A 12 -0.03 24.93 26.22
C ARG A 12 0.18 23.54 25.66
N TYR A 13 1.33 23.25 25.05
CA TYR A 13 1.66 21.94 24.53
C TYR A 13 1.82 20.90 25.65
N LEU A 14 2.53 21.24 26.73
CA LEU A 14 2.69 20.38 27.93
C LEU A 14 1.33 20.08 28.59
N TYR A 15 0.45 21.08 28.69
CA TYR A 15 -0.92 20.87 29.16
C TYR A 15 -1.70 19.94 28.23
N SER A 16 -1.56 20.07 26.92
CA SER A 16 -2.14 19.14 25.95
C SER A 16 -1.61 17.72 26.13
N LEU A 17 -0.31 17.57 26.38
CA LEU A 17 0.30 16.25 26.64
C LEU A 17 -0.23 15.63 27.95
N SER A 18 -0.49 16.40 29.00
CA SER A 18 -1.08 15.85 30.22
C SER A 18 -2.49 15.27 30.02
N GLN A 19 -3.21 15.75 29.00
CA GLN A 19 -4.53 15.24 28.62
C GLN A 19 -4.47 14.06 27.61
N THR A 20 -3.28 13.60 27.24
CA THR A 20 -3.10 12.51 26.24
C THR A 20 -3.92 11.27 26.54
N PRO A 21 -4.00 10.71 27.79
CA PRO A 21 -4.79 9.51 28.05
C PRO A 21 -6.28 9.70 27.74
N HIS A 22 -6.86 10.84 28.11
CA HIS A 22 -8.26 11.15 27.83
C HIS A 22 -8.51 11.33 26.34
N ARG A 23 -7.67 12.10 25.65
CA ARG A 23 -7.77 12.35 24.19
C ARG A 23 -7.56 11.07 23.40
N LEU A 24 -6.59 10.24 23.79
CA LEU A 24 -6.31 8.95 23.15
C LEU A 24 -7.53 8.03 23.23
N ARG A 25 -8.12 7.86 24.44
CA ARG A 25 -9.31 7.04 24.61
C ARG A 25 -10.50 7.50 23.76
N LYS A 26 -10.68 8.81 23.61
CA LYS A 26 -11.77 9.39 22.80
C LYS A 26 -11.52 9.26 21.30
N ARG A 27 -10.26 9.39 20.84
CA ARG A 27 -9.91 9.47 19.42
C ARG A 27 -9.54 8.13 18.78
N MET A 28 -8.88 7.26 19.52
CA MET A 28 -8.29 6.02 18.97
C MET A 28 -9.32 5.13 18.27
N LEU A 29 -10.53 5.04 18.83
CA LEU A 29 -11.65 4.24 18.30
C LEU A 29 -12.73 5.10 17.64
N ALA A 30 -12.48 6.40 17.41
CA ALA A 30 -13.45 7.27 16.74
C ALA A 30 -13.58 6.86 15.26
N THR A 31 -14.80 6.52 14.86
CA THR A 31 -15.17 6.19 13.48
C THR A 31 -16.02 7.30 12.89
N TRP A 32 -16.06 7.42 11.57
CA TRP A 32 -16.85 8.38 10.82
C TRP A 32 -17.79 7.66 9.86
N THR A 33 -18.88 8.34 9.46
CA THR A 33 -19.68 7.87 8.33
C THR A 33 -18.99 8.28 7.02
N PRO A 34 -19.23 7.55 5.89
CA PRO A 34 -18.68 7.91 4.58
C PRO A 34 -18.99 9.35 4.19
N ASP A 35 -20.21 9.84 4.46
CA ASP A 35 -20.62 11.21 4.15
C ASP A 35 -19.89 12.26 5.00
N GLN A 36 -19.65 11.97 6.26
CA GLN A 36 -18.86 12.84 7.14
C GLN A 36 -17.40 12.92 6.67
N GLU A 37 -16.81 11.81 6.25
CA GLU A 37 -15.45 11.76 5.70
C GLU A 37 -15.36 12.59 4.42
N LEU A 38 -16.26 12.38 3.45
CA LEU A 38 -16.32 13.14 2.18
C LEU A 38 -16.52 14.63 2.40
N ASN A 39 -17.45 15.03 3.27
CA ASN A 39 -17.72 16.45 3.55
C ASN A 39 -16.55 17.12 4.27
N GLN A 40 -15.93 16.45 5.24
CA GLN A 40 -14.75 16.99 5.92
C GLN A 40 -13.54 17.09 4.99
N VAL A 41 -13.34 16.13 4.09
CA VAL A 41 -12.29 16.16 3.08
C VAL A 41 -12.47 17.35 2.13
N ARG A 42 -13.68 17.57 1.62
CA ARG A 42 -14.00 18.70 0.73
C ARG A 42 -13.79 20.05 1.41
N GLN A 43 -14.31 20.23 2.62
CA GLN A 43 -14.15 21.48 3.37
C GLN A 43 -12.68 21.82 3.70
N ARG A 44 -11.82 20.81 3.85
CA ARG A 44 -10.42 20.99 4.25
C ARG A 44 -9.43 21.12 3.09
N SER A 45 -9.78 20.69 1.88
CA SER A 45 -8.86 20.68 0.74
C SER A 45 -8.85 21.96 -0.09
N GLY A 46 -9.89 22.77 0.00
CA GLY A 46 -10.00 24.03 -0.74
C GLY A 46 -10.26 23.90 -2.23
N ALA A 47 -10.06 22.74 -2.85
CA ALA A 47 -10.37 22.46 -4.25
C ALA A 47 -10.70 20.97 -4.45
N ASP A 48 -11.74 20.67 -5.23
CA ASP A 48 -12.07 19.30 -5.63
C ASP A 48 -11.18 18.84 -6.78
N MET A 49 -10.77 17.57 -6.76
CA MET A 49 -10.06 16.97 -7.88
C MET A 49 -11.03 16.73 -9.04
N LYS A 50 -10.61 17.08 -10.27
CA LYS A 50 -11.48 16.95 -11.45
C LYS A 50 -11.58 15.48 -11.88
N ARG A 51 -12.78 14.95 -12.00
CA ARG A 51 -13.06 13.58 -12.49
C ARG A 51 -12.78 13.46 -13.99
N LYS A 52 -11.64 12.89 -14.36
CA LYS A 52 -11.20 12.73 -15.76
C LYS A 52 -10.90 11.30 -16.14
N LEU A 53 -10.56 10.42 -15.19
CA LEU A 53 -10.06 9.08 -15.44
C LEU A 53 -11.20 8.10 -15.79
N LYS A 54 -10.94 7.25 -16.79
CA LYS A 54 -11.81 6.16 -17.24
C LYS A 54 -11.24 4.80 -16.79
N TRP A 55 -11.97 3.72 -17.00
CA TRP A 55 -11.57 2.38 -16.58
C TRP A 55 -10.24 1.90 -17.20
N PHE A 56 -10.00 2.24 -18.48
CA PHE A 56 -8.76 1.84 -19.16
C PHE A 56 -7.53 2.63 -18.63
N ASP A 57 -7.70 3.89 -18.21
CA ASP A 57 -6.65 4.65 -17.55
C ASP A 57 -6.23 4.00 -16.24
N LEU A 58 -7.20 3.43 -15.50
CA LEU A 58 -6.95 2.71 -14.26
C LEU A 58 -6.24 1.37 -14.51
N VAL A 59 -6.64 0.62 -15.54
CA VAL A 59 -5.94 -0.61 -15.93
C VAL A 59 -4.50 -0.28 -16.33
N ALA A 60 -4.31 0.73 -17.16
CA ALA A 60 -2.97 1.15 -17.61
C ALA A 60 -2.11 1.62 -16.44
N LEU A 61 -2.68 2.38 -15.51
CA LEU A 61 -2.00 2.88 -14.32
C LEU A 61 -1.64 1.73 -13.36
N GLY A 62 -2.57 0.80 -13.11
CA GLY A 62 -2.32 -0.37 -12.27
C GLY A 62 -1.24 -1.28 -12.89
N VAL A 63 -1.35 -1.62 -14.18
CA VAL A 63 -0.35 -2.41 -14.90
C VAL A 63 1.00 -1.69 -14.94
N GLY A 64 1.02 -0.39 -15.26
CA GLY A 64 2.24 0.41 -15.28
C GLY A 64 2.91 0.54 -13.91
N GLY A 65 2.13 0.65 -12.84
CA GLY A 65 2.63 0.68 -11.46
C GLY A 65 3.29 -0.63 -11.03
N MET A 66 2.75 -1.76 -11.45
CA MET A 66 3.27 -3.09 -11.10
C MET A 66 4.43 -3.56 -12.00
N LEU A 67 4.30 -3.43 -13.34
CA LEU A 67 5.22 -4.06 -14.30
C LEU A 67 6.69 -3.62 -14.22
N GLY A 68 6.98 -2.41 -13.74
CA GLY A 68 8.36 -1.92 -13.72
C GLY A 68 9.21 -2.55 -12.63
N VAL A 69 8.77 -2.37 -11.39
CA VAL A 69 9.55 -2.74 -10.18
C VAL A 69 9.53 -4.24 -9.96
N GLY A 70 8.35 -4.82 -10.04
CA GLY A 70 8.12 -6.17 -9.57
C GLY A 70 9.00 -7.18 -10.27
N VAL A 71 8.75 -7.41 -11.54
CA VAL A 71 9.36 -8.52 -12.27
C VAL A 71 10.84 -8.28 -12.58
N PHE A 72 11.24 -7.05 -12.90
CA PHE A 72 12.64 -6.78 -13.26
C PHE A 72 13.58 -6.81 -12.06
N VAL A 73 13.09 -6.46 -10.87
CA VAL A 73 13.90 -6.34 -9.65
C VAL A 73 13.95 -7.63 -8.86
N THR A 74 12.80 -8.29 -8.64
CA THR A 74 12.72 -9.41 -7.71
C THR A 74 12.97 -10.77 -8.35
N THR A 75 12.70 -10.95 -9.66
CA THR A 75 12.79 -12.26 -10.30
C THR A 75 14.20 -12.84 -10.26
N GLY A 76 15.23 -12.03 -10.51
CA GLY A 76 16.63 -12.48 -10.52
C GLY A 76 17.08 -13.04 -9.15
N PRO A 77 17.08 -12.24 -8.08
CA PRO A 77 17.47 -12.69 -6.75
C PRO A 77 16.64 -13.87 -6.23
N VAL A 78 15.32 -13.86 -6.47
CA VAL A 78 14.43 -14.92 -6.00
C VAL A 78 14.65 -16.23 -6.76
N ALA A 79 14.83 -16.17 -8.08
CA ALA A 79 15.16 -17.34 -8.89
C ALA A 79 16.54 -17.92 -8.50
N LEU A 80 17.53 -17.07 -8.23
CA LEU A 80 18.89 -17.51 -7.89
C LEU A 80 18.96 -18.14 -6.51
N HIS A 81 18.39 -17.51 -5.47
CA HIS A 81 18.64 -17.85 -4.07
C HIS A 81 17.50 -18.57 -3.35
N VAL A 82 16.26 -18.53 -3.88
CA VAL A 82 15.07 -18.93 -3.11
C VAL A 82 14.26 -20.02 -3.81
N THR A 83 13.95 -19.84 -5.09
CA THR A 83 12.97 -20.71 -5.77
C THR A 83 13.58 -21.59 -6.87
N GLY A 84 14.67 -21.16 -7.46
CA GLY A 84 15.14 -21.73 -8.71
C GLY A 84 14.17 -21.45 -9.86
N PRO A 85 14.06 -22.38 -10.86
CA PRO A 85 13.15 -22.24 -12.00
C PRO A 85 11.67 -22.10 -11.62
N ALA A 86 11.29 -22.57 -10.42
CA ALA A 86 9.90 -22.49 -9.94
C ALA A 86 9.44 -21.07 -9.54
N VAL A 87 10.22 -20.02 -9.82
CA VAL A 87 9.86 -18.63 -9.51
C VAL A 87 8.51 -18.21 -10.13
N PHE A 88 8.11 -18.77 -11.26
CA PHE A 88 6.80 -18.52 -11.86
C PHE A 88 5.65 -19.06 -11.00
N LEU A 89 5.82 -20.18 -10.28
CA LEU A 89 4.84 -20.69 -9.31
C LEU A 89 4.69 -19.73 -8.12
N SER A 90 5.80 -19.12 -7.68
CA SER A 90 5.76 -18.06 -6.65
C SER A 90 4.94 -16.85 -7.11
N TYR A 91 5.06 -16.46 -8.37
CA TYR A 91 4.22 -15.40 -8.95
C TYR A 91 2.75 -15.80 -9.06
N ILE A 92 2.44 -17.08 -9.34
CA ILE A 92 1.05 -17.56 -9.34
C ILE A 92 0.45 -17.43 -7.94
N ILE A 93 1.15 -17.90 -6.91
CA ILE A 93 0.66 -17.86 -5.52
C ILE A 93 0.51 -16.41 -5.03
N ALA A 94 1.51 -15.58 -5.27
CA ALA A 94 1.47 -14.16 -4.94
C ALA A 94 0.34 -13.44 -5.71
N GLY A 95 0.14 -13.76 -6.99
CA GLY A 95 -0.94 -13.24 -7.83
C GLY A 95 -2.33 -13.60 -7.33
N ILE A 96 -2.54 -14.84 -6.89
CA ILE A 96 -3.80 -15.28 -6.27
C ILE A 96 -4.05 -14.48 -4.98
N SER A 97 -3.04 -14.35 -4.13
CA SER A 97 -3.16 -13.58 -2.88
C SER A 97 -3.44 -12.09 -3.16
N ALA A 98 -2.73 -11.50 -4.13
CA ALA A 98 -2.96 -10.12 -4.56
C ALA A 98 -4.35 -9.92 -5.16
N LEU A 99 -4.83 -10.87 -5.97
CA LEU A 99 -6.18 -10.84 -6.54
C LEU A 99 -7.25 -10.85 -5.45
N LEU A 100 -7.15 -11.73 -4.47
CA LEU A 100 -8.09 -11.78 -3.34
C LEU A 100 -8.06 -10.49 -2.51
N SER A 101 -6.88 -9.93 -2.26
CA SER A 101 -6.74 -8.64 -1.59
C SER A 101 -7.31 -7.49 -2.42
N SER A 102 -7.10 -7.51 -3.75
CA SER A 102 -7.63 -6.48 -4.66
C SER A 102 -9.16 -6.49 -4.74
N LEU A 103 -9.80 -7.65 -4.61
CA LEU A 103 -11.26 -7.73 -4.48
C LEU A 103 -11.75 -6.99 -3.22
N CYS A 104 -11.10 -7.17 -2.07
CA CYS A 104 -11.44 -6.45 -0.84
C CYS A 104 -11.25 -4.94 -0.98
N TYR A 105 -10.14 -4.51 -1.58
CA TYR A 105 -9.89 -3.09 -1.90
C TYR A 105 -10.95 -2.50 -2.82
N THR A 106 -11.36 -3.26 -3.82
CA THR A 106 -12.37 -2.85 -4.80
C THR A 106 -13.71 -2.59 -4.14
N GLU A 107 -14.17 -3.47 -3.25
CA GLU A 107 -15.43 -3.29 -2.52
C GLU A 107 -15.43 -1.99 -1.71
N PHE A 108 -14.34 -1.71 -1.01
CA PHE A 108 -14.21 -0.43 -0.30
C PHE A 108 -14.16 0.77 -1.23
N SER A 109 -13.38 0.70 -2.32
CA SER A 109 -13.23 1.80 -3.28
C SER A 109 -14.54 2.20 -3.94
N VAL A 110 -15.42 1.24 -4.18
CA VAL A 110 -16.75 1.46 -4.75
C VAL A 110 -17.68 2.15 -3.76
N HIS A 111 -17.65 1.72 -2.49
CA HIS A 111 -18.56 2.25 -1.47
C HIS A 111 -18.04 3.51 -0.77
N VAL A 112 -16.74 3.70 -0.74
CA VAL A 112 -16.06 4.86 -0.13
C VAL A 112 -15.18 5.50 -1.19
N SER A 113 -15.79 6.28 -2.09
CA SER A 113 -15.10 6.96 -3.19
C SER A 113 -14.33 8.19 -2.70
N ALA A 114 -13.58 8.05 -1.59
CA ALA A 114 -12.73 9.10 -1.02
C ALA A 114 -11.25 8.83 -1.33
N ALA A 115 -10.47 9.89 -1.53
CA ALA A 115 -9.02 9.77 -1.62
C ALA A 115 -8.45 9.23 -0.31
N GLY A 116 -7.37 8.45 -0.41
CA GLY A 116 -6.68 7.88 0.75
C GLY A 116 -6.73 6.37 0.84
N GLY A 117 -7.46 5.68 -0.06
CA GLY A 117 -7.43 4.22 -0.17
C GLY A 117 -7.62 3.53 1.19
N ALA A 118 -6.74 2.57 1.52
CA ALA A 118 -6.82 1.80 2.76
C ALA A 118 -6.80 2.64 4.03
N PHE A 119 -6.16 3.82 4.05
CA PHE A 119 -6.23 4.74 5.18
C PHE A 119 -7.68 5.12 5.52
N SER A 120 -8.44 5.59 4.53
CA SER A 120 -9.84 5.98 4.71
C SER A 120 -10.71 4.78 5.06
N TYR A 121 -10.51 3.62 4.42
CA TYR A 121 -11.30 2.41 4.68
C TYR A 121 -11.15 1.92 6.11
N LEU A 122 -9.91 1.84 6.61
CA LEU A 122 -9.61 1.35 7.95
C LEU A 122 -10.02 2.36 9.03
N ARG A 123 -9.88 3.65 8.74
CA ARG A 123 -10.34 4.73 9.63
C ARG A 123 -11.85 4.70 9.85
N LEU A 124 -12.62 4.45 8.78
CA LEU A 124 -14.08 4.31 8.86
C LEU A 124 -14.52 3.04 9.58
N THR A 125 -13.74 1.95 9.48
CA THR A 125 -14.13 0.63 10.01
C THR A 125 -13.63 0.39 11.43
N PHE A 126 -12.38 0.66 11.72
CA PHE A 126 -11.71 0.34 12.99
C PHE A 126 -11.27 1.56 13.80
N GLY A 127 -11.46 2.76 13.26
CA GLY A 127 -11.17 4.01 13.95
C GLY A 127 -9.85 4.66 13.53
N GLU A 128 -9.60 5.84 14.12
CA GLU A 128 -8.53 6.76 13.71
C GLU A 128 -7.13 6.16 13.82
N PHE A 129 -6.83 5.43 14.88
CA PHE A 129 -5.52 4.86 15.11
C PHE A 129 -5.17 3.79 14.07
N VAL A 130 -6.09 2.85 13.78
CA VAL A 130 -5.86 1.78 12.81
C VAL A 130 -5.70 2.35 11.39
N GLY A 131 -6.52 3.35 11.05
CA GLY A 131 -6.38 4.08 9.78
C GLY A 131 -5.02 4.77 9.67
N TYR A 132 -4.61 5.51 10.70
CA TYR A 132 -3.30 6.18 10.74
C TYR A 132 -2.13 5.18 10.62
N PHE A 133 -2.18 4.10 11.40
CA PHE A 133 -1.15 3.05 11.39
C PHE A 133 -0.98 2.43 10.00
N ALA A 134 -2.09 2.07 9.35
CA ALA A 134 -2.08 1.55 7.99
C ALA A 134 -1.57 2.58 6.97
N GLY A 135 -2.06 3.83 7.06
CA GLY A 135 -1.63 4.91 6.19
C GLY A 135 -0.14 5.22 6.29
N ALA A 136 0.41 5.22 7.51
CA ALA A 136 1.85 5.41 7.73
C ALA A 136 2.68 4.24 7.16
N ASN A 137 2.19 3.00 7.28
CA ASN A 137 2.85 1.84 6.67
C ASN A 137 2.82 1.90 5.14
N ILE A 138 1.71 2.32 4.54
CA ILE A 138 1.62 2.52 3.08
C ILE A 138 2.58 3.62 2.61
N ILE A 139 2.70 4.74 3.33
CA ILE A 139 3.67 5.78 2.98
C ILE A 139 5.10 5.23 3.05
N MET A 140 5.45 4.51 4.10
CA MET A 140 6.75 3.84 4.20
C MET A 140 6.98 2.91 3.01
N GLU A 141 5.99 2.08 2.68
CA GLU A 141 6.02 1.16 1.55
C GLU A 141 6.30 1.89 0.24
N TYR A 142 5.56 2.95 -0.07
CA TYR A 142 5.77 3.72 -1.31
C TYR A 142 7.14 4.40 -1.36
N VAL A 143 7.58 5.02 -0.27
CA VAL A 143 8.89 5.70 -0.22
C VAL A 143 10.03 4.70 -0.41
N LEU A 144 9.98 3.57 0.29
CA LEU A 144 10.98 2.52 0.17
C LEU A 144 10.92 1.84 -1.20
N SER A 145 9.72 1.55 -1.70
CA SER A 145 9.50 0.98 -3.03
C SER A 145 10.12 1.88 -4.12
N ASN A 146 9.80 3.17 -4.10
CA ASN A 146 10.35 4.11 -5.07
C ASN A 146 11.87 4.22 -4.99
N ALA A 147 12.46 4.14 -3.79
CA ALA A 147 13.90 4.11 -3.63
C ALA A 147 14.53 2.84 -4.21
N ALA A 148 13.93 1.67 -3.97
CA ALA A 148 14.34 0.39 -4.54
C ALA A 148 14.30 0.40 -6.07
N VAL A 149 13.21 0.93 -6.62
CA VAL A 149 12.98 1.08 -8.06
C VAL A 149 14.06 1.92 -8.71
N ALA A 150 14.36 3.08 -8.14
CA ALA A 150 15.35 3.99 -8.68
C ALA A 150 16.77 3.39 -8.68
N ARG A 151 17.12 2.61 -7.67
CA ARG A 151 18.40 1.89 -7.63
C ARG A 151 18.49 0.80 -8.69
N SER A 152 17.39 0.10 -8.94
CA SER A 152 17.34 -0.91 -10.01
C SER A 152 17.42 -0.29 -11.40
N PHE A 153 16.90 0.91 -11.60
CA PHE A 153 17.09 1.66 -12.84
C PHE A 153 18.56 1.84 -13.17
N THR A 154 19.41 2.25 -12.21
CA THR A 154 20.85 2.40 -12.42
C THR A 154 21.47 1.09 -12.91
N GLU A 155 21.10 -0.06 -12.33
CA GLU A 155 21.60 -1.37 -12.74
C GLU A 155 21.26 -1.73 -14.20
N TYR A 156 20.01 -1.52 -14.60
CA TYR A 156 19.58 -1.77 -15.98
C TYR A 156 20.16 -0.75 -16.96
N LEU A 157 20.32 0.48 -16.52
CA LEU A 157 20.89 1.54 -17.36
C LEU A 157 22.37 1.27 -17.63
N CYS A 158 23.18 0.88 -16.63
CA CYS A 158 24.58 0.47 -16.84
C CYS A 158 24.69 -0.62 -17.93
N VAL A 159 23.84 -1.65 -17.83
CA VAL A 159 23.83 -2.74 -18.81
C VAL A 159 23.35 -2.26 -20.19
N ALA A 160 22.38 -1.34 -20.26
CA ALA A 160 21.90 -0.79 -21.54
C ALA A 160 22.99 0.00 -22.29
N PHE A 161 23.89 0.67 -21.56
CA PHE A 161 25.06 1.35 -22.14
C PHE A 161 26.25 0.42 -22.40
N GLY A 162 26.10 -0.88 -22.17
CA GLY A 162 27.11 -1.89 -22.51
C GLY A 162 28.14 -2.16 -21.40
N GLU A 163 27.94 -1.61 -20.19
CA GLU A 163 28.79 -1.91 -19.04
C GLU A 163 28.59 -3.36 -18.59
N SER A 164 29.70 -4.05 -18.31
CA SER A 164 29.66 -5.45 -17.83
C SER A 164 29.27 -5.55 -16.35
N GLU A 165 29.57 -4.50 -15.58
CA GLU A 165 29.33 -4.43 -14.15
C GLU A 165 28.11 -3.54 -13.84
N PRO A 166 26.99 -4.09 -13.30
CA PRO A 166 25.80 -3.30 -12.99
C PRO A 166 25.98 -2.21 -11.93
N ASN A 167 27.09 -2.21 -11.22
CA ASN A 167 27.44 -1.21 -10.22
C ASN A 167 28.43 -0.13 -10.71
N ALA A 168 28.82 -0.15 -11.97
CA ALA A 168 29.90 0.71 -12.50
C ALA A 168 29.70 2.21 -12.22
N TRP A 169 28.45 2.66 -12.14
CA TRP A 169 28.12 4.08 -11.95
C TRP A 169 27.79 4.44 -10.49
N ARG A 170 28.03 3.54 -9.54
CA ARG A 170 27.90 3.80 -8.09
C ARG A 170 29.24 4.18 -7.49
N VAL A 171 29.22 5.11 -6.55
CA VAL A 171 30.42 5.56 -5.83
C VAL A 171 30.48 4.87 -4.47
N GLU A 172 31.55 4.10 -4.24
CA GLU A 172 31.79 3.49 -2.94
C GLU A 172 32.42 4.51 -1.98
N VAL A 173 31.84 4.66 -0.81
CA VAL A 173 32.34 5.54 0.25
C VAL A 173 32.88 4.69 1.39
N HIS A 174 34.19 4.75 1.59
CA HIS A 174 34.88 4.07 2.68
C HIS A 174 34.52 4.70 4.03
N GLY A 175 34.16 3.88 5.00
CA GLY A 175 33.80 4.30 6.36
C GLY A 175 32.31 4.24 6.69
N LEU A 176 31.43 3.97 5.71
CA LEU A 176 30.04 3.66 5.97
C LEU A 176 29.81 2.15 6.19
N LEU A 177 28.75 1.81 6.92
CA LEU A 177 28.36 0.42 7.16
C LEU A 177 28.08 -0.27 5.82
N LYS A 178 28.46 -1.56 5.71
CA LYS A 178 28.15 -2.39 4.54
C LYS A 178 26.63 -2.40 4.31
N GLY A 179 26.22 -2.11 3.08
CA GLY A 179 24.81 -1.94 2.71
C GLY A 179 24.35 -0.47 2.63
N TYR A 180 25.16 0.48 3.11
CA TYR A 180 24.90 1.92 3.04
C TYR A 180 26.08 2.71 2.43
N ASN A 181 27.09 2.00 1.95
CA ASN A 181 28.35 2.57 1.46
C ASN A 181 28.40 2.84 -0.05
N MET A 182 27.35 2.44 -0.79
CA MET A 182 27.27 2.60 -2.26
C MET A 182 26.32 3.73 -2.61
N LEU A 183 26.88 4.90 -2.93
CA LEU A 183 26.08 6.07 -3.35
C LEU A 183 25.65 5.96 -4.79
N ASP A 184 24.35 6.09 -5.05
CA ASP A 184 23.71 5.94 -6.35
C ASP A 184 23.20 7.29 -6.86
N PHE A 185 24.09 8.09 -7.43
CA PHE A 185 23.76 9.40 -7.99
C PHE A 185 22.83 9.33 -9.22
N PRO A 186 22.95 8.34 -10.14
CA PRO A 186 21.97 8.15 -11.23
C PRO A 186 20.55 7.89 -10.71
N ALA A 187 20.39 7.09 -9.64
CA ALA A 187 19.07 6.87 -9.04
C ALA A 187 18.47 8.17 -8.49
N VAL A 188 19.26 9.00 -7.84
CA VAL A 188 18.83 10.33 -7.38
C VAL A 188 18.47 11.23 -8.55
N GLY A 189 19.31 11.29 -9.59
CA GLY A 189 19.05 12.04 -10.81
C GLY A 189 17.78 11.59 -11.50
N LEU A 190 17.53 10.27 -11.54
CA LEU A 190 16.30 9.69 -12.06
C LEU A 190 15.08 10.11 -11.27
N ILE A 191 15.09 9.96 -9.94
CA ILE A 191 13.96 10.35 -9.09
C ILE A 191 13.63 11.84 -9.29
N LEU A 192 14.65 12.66 -9.46
CA LEU A 192 14.50 14.08 -9.76
C LEU A 192 13.99 14.32 -11.19
N LEU A 193 14.46 13.53 -12.17
CA LEU A 193 14.07 13.62 -13.58
C LEU A 193 12.67 13.03 -13.82
N LEU A 194 12.36 11.86 -13.21
CA LEU A 194 11.12 11.10 -13.40
C LEU A 194 9.92 11.66 -12.67
N THR A 195 10.13 12.60 -11.91
CA THR A 195 9.10 13.59 -11.74
C THR A 195 8.62 14.11 -13.12
N LEU A 196 9.20 13.65 -14.22
CA LEU A 196 9.00 14.17 -15.58
C LEU A 196 8.59 13.19 -16.75
N CYS A 197 9.02 11.91 -16.91
CA CYS A 197 8.71 11.08 -18.15
C CYS A 197 8.68 9.53 -18.03
N LEU A 198 8.37 8.67 -19.11
CA LEU A 198 8.06 7.20 -19.08
C LEU A 198 8.35 6.31 -20.33
N CYS A 199 8.61 4.92 -20.22
CA CYS A 199 8.19 3.63 -20.90
C CYS A 199 9.13 2.66 -21.70
N HIS A 200 9.05 1.26 -21.52
CA HIS A 200 9.01 0.01 -22.38
C HIS A 200 10.04 -1.18 -22.23
N SER A 201 9.93 -2.38 -22.77
CA SER A 201 9.73 -3.82 -22.56
C SER A 201 10.72 -4.89 -23.20
N ALA A 202 10.80 -6.16 -23.12
CA ALA A 202 10.84 -7.59 -22.76
C ALA A 202 11.53 -8.70 -23.66
N LYS A 203 11.95 -9.94 -23.12
CA LYS A 203 11.95 -11.40 -23.53
C LYS A 203 13.26 -12.23 -23.58
N ASN A 204 13.39 -13.43 -23.19
CA ASN A 204 13.32 -14.93 -23.14
C ASN A 204 14.65 -15.74 -22.99
N LEU A 205 14.84 -16.98 -22.57
CA LEU A 205 14.55 -18.40 -22.31
C LEU A 205 15.72 -19.35 -21.82
N VAL A 206 15.67 -20.35 -21.07
CA VAL A 206 15.78 -21.72 -20.47
C VAL A 206 17.09 -22.47 -20.17
N LYS A 207 17.28 -23.08 -19.02
CA LYS A 207 17.56 -24.36 -18.30
C LYS A 207 19.00 -24.57 -17.74
N PRO A 208 19.36 -25.38 -16.71
CA PRO A 208 18.86 -26.60 -16.13
C PRO A 208 18.83 -26.63 -14.58
N GLY A 209 18.30 -27.67 -13.94
CA GLY A 209 18.42 -27.95 -12.49
C GLY A 209 17.13 -28.43 -11.82
N GLY A 210 16.11 -28.86 -12.60
CA GLY A 210 14.79 -29.20 -12.08
C GLY A 210 13.91 -27.97 -11.86
N LEU A 211 12.60 -28.18 -11.74
CA LEU A 211 11.61 -27.08 -11.67
C LEU A 211 11.66 -26.34 -10.32
N ALA A 212 11.92 -27.03 -9.23
CA ALA A 212 11.94 -26.48 -7.88
C ALA A 212 13.13 -27.02 -7.05
N PRO A 213 14.37 -26.56 -7.29
CA PRO A 213 15.57 -27.06 -6.61
C PRO A 213 15.56 -26.78 -5.10
N PHE A 214 14.82 -25.77 -4.63
CA PHE A 214 14.63 -25.43 -3.22
C PHE A 214 13.32 -25.97 -2.62
N GLY A 215 12.63 -26.88 -3.34
CA GLY A 215 11.39 -27.51 -2.89
C GLY A 215 10.20 -26.55 -2.78
N VAL A 216 9.09 -27.05 -2.23
CA VAL A 216 7.85 -26.28 -2.04
C VAL A 216 8.07 -25.09 -1.09
N LYS A 217 8.94 -25.22 -0.11
CA LYS A 217 9.28 -24.13 0.80
C LYS A 217 9.87 -22.95 0.04
N GLY A 218 10.84 -23.19 -0.86
CA GLY A 218 11.42 -22.13 -1.67
C GLY A 218 10.38 -21.41 -2.52
N VAL A 219 9.41 -22.14 -3.07
CA VAL A 219 8.30 -21.53 -3.85
C VAL A 219 7.43 -20.63 -2.98
N LEU A 220 7.11 -21.02 -1.75
CA LEU A 220 6.26 -20.24 -0.85
C LEU A 220 7.02 -19.03 -0.25
N ASP A 221 8.28 -19.22 0.16
CA ASP A 221 9.14 -18.14 0.61
C ASP A 221 9.37 -17.13 -0.54
N GLY A 222 9.57 -17.63 -1.76
CA GLY A 222 9.63 -16.82 -2.97
C GLY A 222 8.34 -16.05 -3.23
N ALA A 223 7.17 -16.65 -3.02
CA ALA A 223 5.89 -15.98 -3.19
C ALA A 223 5.75 -14.77 -2.25
N ALA A 224 6.23 -14.86 -1.01
CA ALA A 224 6.22 -13.72 -0.09
C ALA A 224 7.13 -12.58 -0.54
N ILE A 225 8.30 -12.91 -1.11
CA ILE A 225 9.23 -11.90 -1.62
C ILE A 225 8.71 -11.26 -2.90
N VAL A 226 8.23 -12.05 -3.88
CA VAL A 226 7.70 -11.51 -5.14
C VAL A 226 6.34 -10.85 -4.97
N TYR A 227 5.67 -10.99 -3.83
CA TYR A 227 4.43 -10.27 -3.53
C TYR A 227 4.59 -8.77 -3.61
N PHE A 228 5.76 -8.26 -3.26
CA PHE A 228 6.16 -6.87 -3.51
C PHE A 228 5.89 -6.41 -4.95
N SER A 229 6.01 -7.30 -5.92
CA SER A 229 5.80 -7.00 -7.34
C SER A 229 4.37 -6.59 -7.67
N TYR A 230 3.41 -6.90 -6.81
CA TYR A 230 1.99 -6.55 -6.99
C TYR A 230 1.61 -5.22 -6.34
N ILE A 231 2.54 -4.51 -5.73
CA ILE A 231 2.32 -3.15 -5.24
C ILE A 231 2.07 -2.23 -6.44
N GLY A 232 1.03 -1.42 -6.36
CA GLY A 232 0.68 -0.47 -7.43
C GLY A 232 -0.80 -0.49 -7.81
N TYR A 233 -1.51 -1.62 -7.70
CA TYR A 233 -2.96 -1.64 -7.95
C TYR A 233 -3.74 -0.82 -6.93
N ASP A 234 -3.26 -0.72 -5.71
CA ASP A 234 -3.82 0.08 -4.63
C ASP A 234 -3.72 1.60 -4.93
N SER A 235 -2.75 2.02 -5.75
CA SER A 235 -2.66 3.40 -6.25
C SER A 235 -3.93 3.82 -6.99
N ALA A 236 -4.57 2.90 -7.72
CA ALA A 236 -5.84 3.16 -8.38
C ALA A 236 -6.96 3.52 -7.37
N SER A 237 -6.92 2.93 -6.16
CA SER A 237 -7.87 3.25 -5.10
C SER A 237 -7.70 4.67 -4.54
N THR A 238 -6.49 5.22 -4.60
CA THR A 238 -6.22 6.60 -4.16
C THR A 238 -6.78 7.65 -5.09
N LEU A 239 -7.02 7.26 -6.34
CA LEU A 239 -7.55 8.11 -7.40
C LEU A 239 -9.09 8.08 -7.49
N ALA A 240 -9.77 7.41 -6.56
CA ALA A 240 -11.21 7.21 -6.58
C ALA A 240 -12.03 8.50 -6.75
N GLU A 241 -11.52 9.64 -6.25
CA GLU A 241 -12.15 10.97 -6.42
C GLU A 241 -12.04 11.50 -7.86
N GLU A 242 -11.04 11.05 -8.65
CA GLU A 242 -10.76 11.54 -10.01
C GLU A 242 -11.41 10.68 -11.09
N ILE A 243 -12.12 9.59 -10.71
CA ILE A 243 -12.67 8.59 -11.62
C ILE A 243 -14.08 8.92 -12.06
N GLN A 244 -14.32 8.75 -13.34
CA GLN A 244 -15.67 8.77 -13.91
C GLN A 244 -16.34 7.41 -13.65
N ASN A 245 -17.56 7.39 -13.10
CA ASN A 245 -18.30 6.17 -12.77
C ASN A 245 -17.53 5.17 -11.91
N PRO A 246 -17.13 5.53 -10.67
CA PRO A 246 -16.26 4.70 -9.83
C PRO A 246 -16.82 3.30 -9.56
N THR A 247 -18.15 3.13 -9.47
CA THR A 247 -18.82 1.84 -9.24
C THR A 247 -18.52 0.79 -10.31
N LYS A 248 -18.31 1.17 -11.56
CA LYS A 248 -17.98 0.28 -12.68
C LYS A 248 -16.48 0.31 -13.01
N SER A 249 -15.86 1.49 -13.00
CA SER A 249 -14.48 1.66 -13.45
C SER A 249 -13.45 1.10 -12.46
N LEU A 250 -13.70 1.20 -11.15
CA LEU A 250 -12.78 0.69 -10.12
C LEU A 250 -12.63 -0.84 -10.14
N PRO A 251 -13.73 -1.64 -10.19
CA PRO A 251 -13.61 -3.10 -10.26
C PRO A 251 -12.80 -3.56 -11.49
N ILE A 252 -13.11 -3.01 -12.66
CA ILE A 252 -12.42 -3.36 -13.90
C ILE A 252 -10.95 -2.91 -13.84
N GLY A 253 -10.70 -1.69 -13.34
CA GLY A 253 -9.35 -1.13 -13.24
C GLY A 253 -8.44 -1.90 -12.29
N ILE A 254 -8.89 -2.11 -11.07
CA ILE A 254 -8.09 -2.77 -10.02
C ILE A 254 -7.93 -4.26 -10.30
N VAL A 255 -9.04 -5.00 -10.46
CA VAL A 255 -8.99 -6.45 -10.66
C VAL A 255 -8.39 -6.81 -12.01
N GLY A 256 -8.75 -6.07 -13.07
CA GLY A 256 -8.21 -6.28 -14.41
C GLY A 256 -6.70 -6.06 -14.47
N SER A 257 -6.17 -5.02 -13.82
CA SER A 257 -4.73 -4.78 -13.76
C SER A 257 -3.97 -5.91 -13.06
N VAL A 258 -4.50 -6.44 -11.95
CA VAL A 258 -3.87 -7.55 -11.23
C VAL A 258 -3.86 -8.83 -12.08
N ILE A 259 -4.96 -9.16 -12.77
CA ILE A 259 -5.03 -10.34 -13.64
C ILE A 259 -4.04 -10.24 -14.80
N ILE A 260 -4.01 -9.11 -15.50
CA ILE A 260 -3.10 -8.88 -16.63
C ILE A 260 -1.64 -8.96 -16.16
N THR A 261 -1.31 -8.30 -15.06
CA THR A 261 0.04 -8.28 -14.51
C THR A 261 0.48 -9.66 -14.03
N SER A 262 -0.41 -10.43 -13.38
CA SER A 262 -0.12 -11.81 -12.96
C SER A 262 0.23 -12.70 -14.14
N ALA A 263 -0.54 -12.62 -15.23
CA ALA A 263 -0.26 -13.38 -16.45
C ALA A 263 1.11 -12.99 -17.06
N LEU A 264 1.40 -11.69 -17.13
CA LEU A 264 2.67 -11.20 -17.63
C LEU A 264 3.85 -11.63 -16.75
N TYR A 265 3.73 -11.55 -15.43
CA TYR A 265 4.78 -11.99 -14.50
C TYR A 265 5.07 -13.48 -14.62
N CYS A 266 4.03 -14.31 -14.69
CA CYS A 266 4.21 -15.76 -14.87
C CYS A 266 4.91 -16.07 -16.18
N LEU A 267 4.52 -15.41 -17.29
CA LEU A 267 5.16 -15.59 -18.59
C LEU A 267 6.61 -15.11 -18.60
N MET A 268 6.91 -13.96 -18.00
CA MET A 268 8.26 -13.42 -17.91
C MET A 268 9.15 -14.29 -17.01
N ALA A 269 8.66 -14.67 -15.84
CA ALA A 269 9.41 -15.53 -14.91
C ALA A 269 9.66 -16.92 -15.51
N LEU A 270 8.67 -17.51 -16.17
CA LEU A 270 8.83 -18.75 -16.92
C LEU A 270 9.86 -18.59 -18.04
N SER A 271 9.77 -17.51 -18.80
CA SER A 271 10.73 -17.20 -19.85
C SER A 271 12.16 -17.15 -19.32
N LEU A 272 12.43 -16.42 -18.23
CA LEU A 272 13.76 -16.32 -17.64
C LEU A 272 14.27 -17.69 -17.16
N SER A 273 13.42 -18.46 -16.47
CA SER A 273 13.74 -19.79 -15.99
C SER A 273 14.02 -20.79 -17.10
N LEU A 274 13.39 -20.58 -18.22
CA LEU A 274 13.59 -21.34 -19.42
C LEU A 274 14.81 -20.86 -20.27
N MET A 275 15.49 -19.74 -20.01
CA MET A 275 16.64 -19.18 -20.77
C MET A 275 18.00 -19.53 -20.20
N VAL A 276 18.13 -19.37 -18.91
CA VAL A 276 19.41 -19.44 -18.22
C VAL A 276 19.25 -20.37 -17.02
N PRO A 277 20.23 -21.26 -16.77
CA PRO A 277 20.27 -22.05 -15.55
C PRO A 277 20.09 -21.16 -14.33
N TYR A 278 19.24 -21.57 -13.37
CA TYR A 278 18.94 -20.73 -12.20
C TYR A 278 20.21 -20.30 -11.45
N ASN A 279 21.23 -21.18 -11.35
CA ASN A 279 22.51 -20.91 -10.71
C ASN A 279 23.41 -19.92 -11.49
N GLN A 280 23.02 -19.56 -12.69
CA GLN A 280 23.70 -18.57 -13.54
C GLN A 280 22.85 -17.30 -13.76
N ILE A 281 21.64 -17.23 -13.19
CA ILE A 281 20.85 -16.01 -13.26
C ILE A 281 21.58 -14.89 -12.49
N SER A 282 21.64 -13.72 -13.09
CA SER A 282 22.21 -12.55 -12.40
C SER A 282 21.21 -12.00 -11.38
N GLU A 283 21.69 -11.60 -10.20
CA GLU A 283 20.88 -10.90 -9.21
C GLU A 283 20.39 -9.54 -9.73
N LYS A 284 21.18 -8.90 -10.58
CA LYS A 284 20.96 -7.55 -11.10
C LYS A 284 20.72 -7.62 -12.59
N ALA A 285 19.75 -6.84 -13.08
CA ALA A 285 19.38 -6.79 -14.49
C ALA A 285 19.20 -8.17 -15.14
N ALA A 286 18.55 -9.12 -14.43
CA ALA A 286 18.50 -10.54 -14.76
C ALA A 286 18.10 -10.83 -16.20
N PHE A 287 17.07 -10.19 -16.72
CA PHE A 287 16.58 -10.38 -18.09
C PHE A 287 17.60 -9.89 -19.12
N SER A 288 18.17 -8.71 -18.94
CA SER A 288 19.13 -8.12 -19.87
C SER A 288 20.41 -8.98 -19.98
N ILE A 289 20.96 -9.38 -18.83
CA ILE A 289 22.17 -10.21 -18.78
C ILE A 289 21.90 -11.62 -19.33
N ALA A 290 20.69 -12.17 -19.16
CA ALA A 290 20.32 -13.46 -19.74
C ALA A 290 20.46 -13.45 -21.26
N PHE A 291 19.99 -12.41 -21.93
CA PHE A 291 20.14 -12.27 -23.41
C PHE A 291 21.59 -12.04 -23.83
N GLN A 292 22.37 -11.27 -23.07
CA GLN A 292 23.80 -11.08 -23.35
C GLN A 292 24.58 -12.40 -23.28
N ARG A 293 24.27 -13.27 -22.28
CA ARG A 293 24.87 -14.59 -22.15
C ARG A 293 24.54 -15.56 -23.29
N LEU A 294 23.38 -15.41 -23.91
CA LEU A 294 23.00 -16.14 -25.13
C LEU A 294 23.68 -15.60 -26.40
N GLY A 295 24.57 -14.62 -26.26
CA GLY A 295 25.27 -13.99 -27.37
C GLY A 295 24.48 -12.87 -28.07
N TRP A 296 23.27 -12.59 -27.66
CA TRP A 296 22.39 -11.57 -28.25
C TRP A 296 22.55 -10.23 -27.52
N LYS A 297 23.75 -9.64 -27.60
CA LYS A 297 24.09 -8.39 -26.90
C LYS A 297 23.13 -7.24 -27.25
N TRP A 298 22.76 -7.09 -28.54
CA TRP A 298 21.80 -6.05 -28.96
C TRP A 298 20.43 -6.19 -28.29
N ALA A 299 19.93 -7.43 -28.13
CA ALA A 299 18.67 -7.70 -27.45
C ALA A 299 18.78 -7.45 -25.95
N GLY A 300 19.92 -7.83 -25.35
CA GLY A 300 20.20 -7.52 -23.93
C GLY A 300 20.20 -6.01 -23.67
N ASN A 301 20.83 -5.22 -24.53
CA ASN A 301 20.85 -3.75 -24.40
C ASN A 301 19.45 -3.15 -24.62
N LEU A 302 18.70 -3.64 -25.61
CA LEU A 302 17.32 -3.21 -25.86
C LEU A 302 16.41 -3.50 -24.67
N ILE A 303 16.54 -4.70 -24.06
CA ILE A 303 15.80 -5.09 -22.87
C ILE A 303 16.24 -4.26 -21.66
N GLY A 304 17.54 -3.97 -21.52
CA GLY A 304 18.05 -3.09 -20.47
C GLY A 304 17.44 -1.70 -20.55
N GLY A 305 17.42 -1.11 -21.74
CA GLY A 305 16.75 0.17 -21.98
C GLY A 305 15.25 0.11 -21.74
N GLY A 306 14.57 -0.92 -22.25
CA GLY A 306 13.13 -1.12 -22.06
C GLY A 306 12.75 -1.35 -20.61
N ALA A 307 13.51 -2.14 -19.86
CA ALA A 307 13.31 -2.35 -18.42
C ALA A 307 13.53 -1.06 -17.64
N SER A 308 14.59 -0.30 -17.96
CA SER A 308 14.83 1.01 -17.35
C SER A 308 13.62 1.93 -17.52
N LEU A 309 13.07 2.01 -18.72
CA LEU A 309 11.87 2.81 -19.01
C LEU A 309 10.62 2.29 -18.29
N GLY A 310 10.41 0.97 -18.21
CA GLY A 310 9.32 0.37 -17.44
C GLY A 310 9.44 0.64 -15.94
N ILE A 311 10.65 0.59 -15.39
CA ILE A 311 10.96 0.95 -14.00
C ILE A 311 10.62 2.42 -13.73
N VAL A 312 10.96 3.31 -14.67
CA VAL A 312 10.59 4.73 -14.66
C VAL A 312 9.07 4.93 -14.58
N ALA A 313 8.33 4.15 -15.37
CA ALA A 313 6.87 4.18 -15.40
C ALA A 313 6.27 3.87 -14.04
N SER A 314 6.69 2.76 -13.45
CA SER A 314 6.17 2.35 -12.15
C SER A 314 6.52 3.34 -11.04
N LEU A 315 7.71 3.94 -11.10
CA LEU A 315 8.12 4.98 -10.16
C LEU A 315 7.20 6.19 -10.20
N LEU A 316 6.84 6.68 -11.39
CA LEU A 316 5.90 7.80 -11.52
C LEU A 316 4.52 7.47 -10.95
N VAL A 317 3.97 6.30 -11.24
CA VAL A 317 2.67 5.87 -10.71
C VAL A 317 2.71 5.79 -9.18
N ALA A 318 3.75 5.19 -8.63
CA ALA A 318 3.90 5.08 -7.18
C ALA A 318 4.11 6.45 -6.51
N MET A 319 4.88 7.37 -7.11
CA MET A 319 5.05 8.73 -6.63
C MET A 319 3.75 9.55 -6.68
N LEU A 320 2.89 9.32 -7.66
CA LEU A 320 1.55 9.89 -7.69
C LEU A 320 0.69 9.38 -6.53
N GLY A 321 0.68 8.07 -6.28
CA GLY A 321 -0.07 7.44 -5.20
C GLY A 321 0.36 7.93 -3.82
N GLN A 322 1.67 7.92 -3.53
CA GLN A 322 2.22 8.34 -2.24
C GLN A 322 1.85 9.78 -1.87
N ALA A 323 1.90 10.72 -2.83
CA ALA A 323 1.56 12.12 -2.58
C ALA A 323 0.08 12.30 -2.20
N ARG A 324 -0.82 11.52 -2.83
CA ARG A 324 -2.25 11.53 -2.52
C ARG A 324 -2.54 10.92 -1.15
N TYR A 325 -1.86 9.82 -0.80
CA TYR A 325 -1.95 9.23 0.54
C TYR A 325 -1.55 10.22 1.63
N LEU A 326 -0.39 10.86 1.49
CA LEU A 326 0.08 11.85 2.48
C LEU A 326 -0.87 13.05 2.56
N CYS A 327 -1.39 13.51 1.43
CA CYS A 327 -2.39 14.56 1.38
C CYS A 327 -3.67 14.17 2.15
N ALA A 328 -4.19 12.94 1.96
CA ALA A 328 -5.37 12.44 2.65
C ALA A 328 -5.15 12.37 4.18
N ILE A 329 -4.00 11.86 4.63
CA ILE A 329 -3.64 11.84 6.05
C ILE A 329 -3.48 13.26 6.61
N GLY A 330 -2.93 14.18 5.81
CA GLY A 330 -2.84 15.61 6.16
C GLY A 330 -4.20 16.31 6.28
N ARG A 331 -5.14 15.98 5.39
CA ARG A 331 -6.55 16.42 5.48
C ARG A 331 -7.22 15.92 6.78
N ALA A 332 -6.88 14.71 7.20
CA ALA A 332 -7.32 14.17 8.48
C ALA A 332 -6.64 14.82 9.71
N ARG A 333 -5.70 15.77 9.52
CA ARG A 333 -4.92 16.43 10.59
C ARG A 333 -4.01 15.51 11.40
N LEU A 334 -3.70 14.33 10.89
CA LEU A 334 -2.81 13.36 11.53
C LEU A 334 -1.33 13.63 11.28
N VAL A 335 -1.03 14.42 10.25
CA VAL A 335 0.29 15.00 9.94
C VAL A 335 0.14 16.52 9.73
N PRO A 336 1.24 17.30 9.67
CA PRO A 336 1.18 18.76 9.52
C PRO A 336 0.34 19.19 8.32
N PHE A 337 -0.58 20.12 8.55
CA PHE A 337 -1.60 20.53 7.57
C PHE A 337 -1.04 21.13 6.27
N TRP A 338 0.16 21.68 6.28
CA TRP A 338 0.79 22.22 5.07
C TRP A 338 1.00 21.13 3.99
N LEU A 339 1.09 19.85 4.39
CA LEU A 339 1.17 18.70 3.49
C LEU A 339 -0.18 18.38 2.80
N ALA A 340 -1.30 18.83 3.37
CA ALA A 340 -2.63 18.63 2.81
C ALA A 340 -3.00 19.63 1.71
N LYS A 341 -2.22 20.70 1.55
CA LYS A 341 -2.54 21.78 0.61
C LYS A 341 -2.40 21.33 -0.85
N VAL A 342 -3.49 21.48 -1.60
CA VAL A 342 -3.52 21.26 -3.06
C VAL A 342 -3.22 22.59 -3.76
N HIS A 343 -2.34 22.57 -4.74
CA HIS A 343 -1.97 23.77 -5.48
C HIS A 343 -3.08 24.17 -6.46
N PRO A 344 -3.58 25.42 -6.42
CA PRO A 344 -4.81 25.82 -7.13
C PRO A 344 -4.70 25.76 -8.66
N LYS A 345 -3.51 26.00 -9.24
CA LYS A 345 -3.29 25.96 -10.69
C LYS A 345 -3.15 24.54 -11.24
N THR A 346 -2.38 23.68 -10.55
CA THR A 346 -2.08 22.31 -11.01
C THR A 346 -3.08 21.28 -10.53
N GLY A 347 -3.82 21.53 -9.44
CA GLY A 347 -4.71 20.57 -8.81
C GLY A 347 -3.97 19.40 -8.14
N THR A 348 -2.66 19.54 -7.87
CA THR A 348 -1.82 18.48 -7.28
C THR A 348 -1.35 18.86 -5.88
N PRO A 349 -1.11 17.88 -4.98
CA PRO A 349 -0.59 18.11 -3.64
C PRO A 349 0.93 18.36 -3.66
N LEU A 350 1.34 19.53 -4.17
CA LEU A 350 2.75 19.87 -4.44
C LEU A 350 3.66 19.67 -3.22
N ASN A 351 3.24 20.13 -2.03
CA ASN A 351 4.04 20.03 -0.82
C ASN A 351 4.29 18.58 -0.40
N ALA A 352 3.26 17.73 -0.50
CA ALA A 352 3.39 16.30 -0.22
C ALA A 352 4.31 15.61 -1.23
N THR A 353 4.19 15.94 -2.51
CA THR A 353 5.04 15.41 -3.58
C THR A 353 6.51 15.76 -3.36
N LEU A 354 6.82 17.03 -3.08
CA LEU A 354 8.20 17.48 -2.82
C LEU A 354 8.79 16.83 -1.56
N PHE A 355 8.03 16.82 -0.47
CA PHE A 355 8.49 16.22 0.80
C PHE A 355 8.82 14.74 0.63
N LEU A 356 7.89 13.95 0.08
CA LEU A 356 8.10 12.52 -0.12
C LEU A 356 9.15 12.23 -1.20
N GLY A 357 9.23 13.05 -2.24
CA GLY A 357 10.29 12.95 -3.25
C GLY A 357 11.68 13.10 -2.66
N LEU A 358 11.88 14.09 -1.78
CA LEU A 358 13.15 14.28 -1.08
C LEU A 358 13.46 13.12 -0.13
N CYS A 359 12.47 12.62 0.62
CA CYS A 359 12.65 11.43 1.47
C CYS A 359 13.05 10.21 0.64
N THR A 360 12.36 9.96 -0.48
CA THR A 360 12.66 8.86 -1.41
C THR A 360 14.08 8.98 -1.99
N ALA A 361 14.46 10.16 -2.44
CA ALA A 361 15.80 10.42 -2.99
C ALA A 361 16.90 10.19 -1.94
N SER A 362 16.67 10.63 -0.70
CA SER A 362 17.61 10.41 0.41
C SER A 362 17.81 8.93 0.71
N ILE A 363 16.71 8.15 0.75
CA ILE A 363 16.77 6.70 0.98
C ILE A 363 17.45 6.00 -0.19
N ALA A 364 17.10 6.35 -1.44
CA ALA A 364 17.70 5.77 -2.64
C ALA A 364 19.21 6.01 -2.72
N LEU A 365 19.68 7.14 -2.19
CA LEU A 365 21.12 7.46 -2.19
C LEU A 365 21.92 6.47 -1.32
N PHE A 366 21.43 6.14 -0.11
CA PHE A 366 22.23 5.44 0.90
C PHE A 366 21.89 3.95 1.05
N THR A 367 20.64 3.49 0.76
CA THR A 367 20.15 2.18 1.20
C THR A 367 20.23 1.14 0.09
N GLU A 368 20.79 -0.04 0.36
CA GLU A 368 20.78 -1.15 -0.60
C GLU A 368 19.39 -1.72 -0.85
N LEU A 369 19.16 -2.14 -2.10
CA LEU A 369 17.89 -2.66 -2.62
C LEU A 369 17.28 -3.76 -1.76
N TYR A 370 18.09 -4.76 -1.36
CA TYR A 370 17.62 -5.93 -0.63
C TYR A 370 17.02 -5.60 0.75
N ILE A 371 17.66 -4.64 1.48
CA ILE A 371 17.18 -4.18 2.79
C ILE A 371 15.79 -3.54 2.65
N VAL A 372 15.60 -2.80 1.58
CA VAL A 372 14.36 -2.05 1.32
C VAL A 372 13.21 -2.99 0.98
N ILE A 373 13.43 -3.98 0.10
CA ILE A 373 12.39 -4.93 -0.33
C ILE A 373 11.82 -5.72 0.84
N GLU A 374 12.66 -6.19 1.77
CA GLU A 374 12.19 -6.94 2.94
C GLU A 374 11.26 -6.11 3.86
N MET A 375 11.55 -4.81 4.03
CA MET A 375 10.70 -3.93 4.85
C MET A 375 9.37 -3.63 4.19
N ILE A 376 9.37 -3.48 2.86
CA ILE A 376 8.15 -3.18 2.11
C ILE A 376 7.16 -4.34 2.25
N SER A 377 7.60 -5.57 2.00
CA SER A 377 6.72 -6.74 1.96
C SER A 377 5.92 -6.94 3.25
N ILE A 378 6.52 -6.71 4.43
CA ILE A 378 5.81 -6.88 5.70
C ILE A 378 4.75 -5.78 5.91
N GLY A 379 5.06 -4.53 5.52
CA GLY A 379 4.12 -3.42 5.61
C GLY A 379 2.89 -3.63 4.72
N THR A 380 3.12 -4.01 3.47
CA THR A 380 2.07 -4.29 2.48
C THR A 380 1.14 -5.42 2.92
N LEU A 381 1.70 -6.57 3.28
CA LEU A 381 0.93 -7.74 3.73
C LEU A 381 0.09 -7.42 4.98
N MET A 382 0.64 -6.60 5.91
CA MET A 382 -0.09 -6.15 7.09
C MET A 382 -1.28 -5.26 6.73
N VAL A 383 -1.12 -4.33 5.79
CA VAL A 383 -2.21 -3.46 5.35
C VAL A 383 -3.29 -4.26 4.61
N PHE A 384 -2.90 -5.17 3.73
CA PHE A 384 -3.86 -6.02 3.01
C PHE A 384 -4.61 -6.97 3.93
N TYR A 385 -3.93 -7.52 4.95
CA TYR A 385 -4.58 -8.24 6.03
C TYR A 385 -5.64 -7.38 6.74
N LEU A 386 -5.33 -6.14 7.10
CA LEU A 386 -6.26 -5.23 7.75
C LEU A 386 -7.46 -4.87 6.85
N VAL A 387 -7.22 -4.63 5.56
CA VAL A 387 -8.30 -4.31 4.60
C VAL A 387 -9.23 -5.52 4.40
N ALA A 388 -8.70 -6.73 4.31
CA ALA A 388 -9.53 -7.94 4.20
C ALA A 388 -10.39 -8.16 5.47
N ASN A 389 -9.83 -7.94 6.66
CA ASN A 389 -10.59 -7.96 7.92
C ASN A 389 -11.68 -6.88 7.95
N ALA A 390 -11.35 -5.67 7.50
CA ALA A 390 -12.29 -4.56 7.43
C ALA A 390 -13.45 -4.83 6.46
N THR A 391 -13.19 -5.50 5.33
CA THR A 391 -14.24 -5.88 4.37
C THR A 391 -15.26 -6.82 5.00
N ILE A 392 -14.79 -7.86 5.72
CA ILE A 392 -15.68 -8.76 6.46
C ILE A 392 -16.44 -8.00 7.55
N TYR A 393 -15.73 -7.21 8.37
CA TYR A 393 -16.35 -6.46 9.45
C TYR A 393 -17.43 -5.50 8.92
N ARG A 394 -17.12 -4.72 7.88
CA ARG A 394 -18.07 -3.80 7.27
C ARG A 394 -19.31 -4.52 6.76
N ARG A 395 -19.16 -5.60 5.99
CA ARG A 395 -20.28 -6.33 5.39
C ARG A 395 -21.20 -6.97 6.44
N TYR A 396 -20.62 -7.60 7.46
CA TYR A 396 -21.40 -8.34 8.44
C TYR A 396 -21.89 -7.51 9.62
N VAL A 397 -21.14 -6.48 10.04
CA VAL A 397 -21.53 -5.61 11.15
C VAL A 397 -22.28 -4.38 10.68
N MET A 398 -21.73 -3.64 9.71
CA MET A 398 -22.31 -2.35 9.31
C MET A 398 -23.50 -2.52 8.36
N VAL A 399 -23.42 -3.46 7.41
CA VAL A 399 -24.48 -3.69 6.42
C VAL A 399 -25.51 -4.69 6.94
N SER A 400 -25.09 -5.91 7.31
CA SER A 400 -25.99 -6.98 7.78
C SER A 400 -26.38 -6.87 9.25
N LYS A 401 -25.87 -5.86 10.01
CA LYS A 401 -26.20 -5.56 11.41
C LYS A 401 -26.01 -6.73 12.39
N HIS A 402 -25.10 -7.65 12.13
CA HIS A 402 -24.75 -8.71 13.08
C HIS A 402 -23.98 -8.16 14.29
N PRO A 403 -24.02 -8.84 15.46
CA PRO A 403 -23.31 -8.40 16.65
C PRO A 403 -21.79 -8.31 16.41
N PRO A 404 -21.15 -7.16 16.67
CA PRO A 404 -19.72 -6.95 16.39
C PRO A 404 -18.81 -7.93 17.14
N SER A 405 -19.17 -8.33 18.37
CA SER A 405 -18.39 -9.29 19.15
C SER A 405 -18.23 -10.65 18.48
N ARG A 406 -19.27 -11.16 17.81
CA ARG A 406 -19.22 -12.46 17.11
C ARG A 406 -18.35 -12.39 15.86
N ILE A 407 -18.42 -11.29 15.15
CA ILE A 407 -17.60 -11.07 13.95
C ILE A 407 -16.13 -10.88 14.32
N LEU A 408 -15.85 -10.09 15.37
CA LEU A 408 -14.48 -9.95 15.88
C LEU A 408 -13.90 -11.29 16.38
N LEU A 409 -14.71 -12.10 17.06
CA LEU A 409 -14.31 -13.45 17.47
C LEU A 409 -13.96 -14.33 16.26
N PHE A 410 -14.77 -14.29 15.21
CA PHE A 410 -14.48 -15.01 13.96
C PHE A 410 -13.15 -14.57 13.35
N LEU A 411 -12.92 -13.26 13.20
CA LEU A 411 -11.68 -12.71 12.66
C LEU A 411 -10.45 -13.09 13.51
N LEU A 412 -10.62 -13.09 14.82
CA LEU A 412 -9.56 -13.51 15.75
C LEU A 412 -9.25 -15.00 15.61
N LEU A 413 -10.27 -15.87 15.62
CA LEU A 413 -10.09 -17.31 15.46
C LEU A 413 -9.45 -17.67 14.10
N LEU A 414 -9.90 -17.01 13.03
CA LEU A 414 -9.32 -17.16 11.68
C LEU A 414 -7.84 -16.76 11.67
N SER A 415 -7.51 -15.61 12.25
CA SER A 415 -6.12 -15.11 12.33
C SER A 415 -5.25 -16.03 13.19
N CYS A 416 -5.74 -16.50 14.34
CA CYS A 416 -5.01 -17.45 15.18
C CYS A 416 -4.76 -18.78 14.48
N SER A 417 -5.75 -19.29 13.74
CA SER A 417 -5.61 -20.52 12.94
C SER A 417 -4.59 -20.34 11.81
N ALA A 418 -4.61 -19.19 11.12
CA ALA A 418 -3.64 -18.85 10.08
C ALA A 418 -2.21 -18.74 10.64
N ILE A 419 -2.03 -18.10 11.80
CA ILE A 419 -0.74 -18.02 12.50
C ILE A 419 -0.29 -19.41 12.92
N GLY A 420 -1.16 -20.24 13.50
CA GLY A 420 -0.85 -21.62 13.90
C GLY A 420 -0.38 -22.47 12.72
N PHE A 421 -1.06 -22.39 11.58
CA PHE A 421 -0.65 -23.04 10.35
C PHE A 421 0.74 -22.56 9.90
N SER A 422 0.96 -21.27 9.89
CA SER A 422 2.21 -20.64 9.45
C SER A 422 3.39 -20.99 10.35
N LEU A 423 3.18 -21.01 11.66
CA LEU A 423 4.21 -21.45 12.64
C LEU A 423 4.51 -22.94 12.49
N SER A 424 3.51 -23.79 12.30
CA SER A 424 3.71 -25.22 12.03
C SER A 424 4.54 -25.43 10.76
N TRP A 425 4.32 -24.62 9.73
CA TRP A 425 5.12 -24.63 8.50
C TRP A 425 6.58 -24.20 8.74
N LYS A 426 6.78 -23.10 9.48
CA LYS A 426 8.11 -22.49 9.67
C LYS A 426 8.99 -23.27 10.64
N LEU A 427 8.44 -23.75 11.74
CA LEU A 427 9.19 -24.39 12.82
C LEU A 427 9.53 -25.85 12.54
N ASN A 428 8.64 -26.59 11.93
CA ASN A 428 8.85 -28.00 11.65
C ASN A 428 8.12 -28.46 10.40
N GLN A 429 8.82 -28.46 9.26
CA GLN A 429 8.27 -28.86 7.96
C GLN A 429 7.71 -30.30 7.92
N GLN A 430 8.11 -31.17 8.84
CA GLN A 430 7.65 -32.56 8.94
C GLN A 430 6.45 -32.72 9.88
N TRP A 431 5.99 -31.68 10.52
CA TRP A 431 4.85 -31.74 11.44
C TRP A 431 3.51 -31.66 10.69
N TRP A 432 3.29 -32.62 9.81
CA TRP A 432 2.06 -32.75 9.03
C TRP A 432 0.76 -32.70 9.87
N PRO A 433 0.71 -33.28 11.12
CA PRO A 433 -0.51 -33.18 11.92
C PRO A 433 -0.90 -31.75 12.25
N GLY A 434 0.07 -30.86 12.55
CA GLY A 434 -0.20 -29.45 12.81
C GLY A 434 -0.72 -28.71 11.60
N LEU A 435 -0.14 -28.97 10.42
CA LEU A 435 -0.60 -28.37 9.17
C LEU A 435 -2.03 -28.81 8.83
N LEU A 436 -2.32 -30.12 8.96
CA LEU A 436 -3.66 -30.65 8.72
C LEU A 436 -4.67 -30.09 9.74
N PHE A 437 -4.30 -30.03 11.02
CA PHE A 437 -5.15 -29.51 12.08
C PHE A 437 -5.52 -28.04 11.85
N PHE A 438 -4.53 -27.17 11.67
CA PHE A 438 -4.80 -25.74 11.47
C PHE A 438 -5.41 -25.45 10.10
N GLY A 439 -5.06 -26.18 9.05
CA GLY A 439 -5.69 -26.09 7.74
C GLY A 439 -7.17 -26.48 7.78
N ALA A 440 -7.48 -27.64 8.38
CA ALA A 440 -8.86 -28.09 8.57
C ALA A 440 -9.66 -27.13 9.49
N SER A 441 -9.00 -26.62 10.56
CA SER A 441 -9.60 -25.60 11.44
C SER A 441 -9.97 -24.34 10.69
N THR A 442 -9.07 -23.82 9.84
CA THR A 442 -9.34 -22.64 9.00
C THR A 442 -10.56 -22.85 8.12
N ILE A 443 -10.61 -23.96 7.38
CA ILE A 443 -11.75 -24.29 6.50
C ILE A 443 -13.03 -24.43 7.31
N SER A 444 -12.98 -25.12 8.45
CA SER A 444 -14.14 -25.33 9.33
C SER A 444 -14.67 -24.02 9.92
N ILE A 445 -13.78 -23.11 10.35
CA ILE A 445 -14.14 -21.78 10.86
C ILE A 445 -14.86 -20.98 9.76
N ILE A 446 -14.34 -20.97 8.52
CA ILE A 446 -14.93 -20.24 7.40
C ILE A 446 -16.29 -20.85 7.03
N ALA A 447 -16.38 -22.18 6.93
CA ALA A 447 -17.62 -22.90 6.58
C ALA A 447 -18.71 -22.69 7.65
N PHE A 448 -18.36 -22.81 8.94
CA PHE A 448 -19.26 -22.54 10.05
C PHE A 448 -19.79 -21.10 10.01
N PHE A 449 -18.90 -20.13 9.77
CA PHE A 449 -19.27 -18.72 9.67
C PHE A 449 -20.20 -18.48 8.48
N HIS A 450 -19.88 -19.03 7.31
CA HIS A 450 -20.71 -18.92 6.11
C HIS A 450 -22.13 -19.43 6.33
N TYR A 451 -22.27 -20.59 7.01
CA TYR A 451 -23.56 -21.19 7.33
C TYR A 451 -24.34 -20.39 8.38
N LYS A 452 -23.66 -19.91 9.43
CA LYS A 452 -24.30 -19.26 10.58
C LYS A 452 -24.68 -17.79 10.33
N PHE A 453 -23.93 -17.11 9.46
CA PHE A 453 -24.09 -15.69 9.18
C PHE A 453 -24.24 -15.45 7.68
N PRO A 454 -25.45 -15.60 7.12
CA PRO A 454 -25.67 -15.29 5.71
C PRO A 454 -25.44 -13.80 5.46
N SER A 455 -24.68 -13.48 4.40
CA SER A 455 -24.49 -12.08 3.97
C SER A 455 -25.71 -11.63 3.18
N GLN A 456 -26.29 -10.49 3.55
CA GLN A 456 -27.29 -9.83 2.73
C GLN A 456 -26.57 -8.96 1.69
N ASP A 457 -26.67 -9.33 0.43
CA ASP A 457 -26.26 -8.48 -0.69
C ASP A 457 -27.38 -7.48 -0.98
N THR A 458 -27.32 -6.33 -0.28
CA THR A 458 -28.34 -5.28 -0.38
C THR A 458 -27.91 -4.05 -1.20
N SER A 459 -26.71 -4.05 -1.77
CA SER A 459 -26.21 -2.88 -2.51
C SER A 459 -26.34 -3.07 -4.02
N GLU A 460 -26.89 -2.07 -4.73
CA GLU A 460 -26.80 -1.94 -6.19
C GLU A 460 -25.37 -1.77 -6.69
N ALA A 461 -24.41 -1.51 -5.78
CA ALA A 461 -23.01 -1.34 -6.07
C ALA A 461 -22.27 -2.69 -6.08
N TRP A 462 -21.17 -2.75 -6.83
CA TRP A 462 -20.33 -3.94 -6.92
C TRP A 462 -19.85 -4.42 -5.55
N SER A 463 -19.94 -5.70 -5.28
CA SER A 463 -19.51 -6.36 -4.04
C SER A 463 -18.72 -7.63 -4.32
N VAL A 464 -17.85 -8.04 -3.40
CA VAL A 464 -17.06 -9.27 -3.54
C VAL A 464 -17.99 -10.48 -3.56
N PRO A 465 -17.93 -11.33 -4.62
CA PRO A 465 -18.79 -12.52 -4.70
C PRO A 465 -18.37 -13.58 -3.67
N TYR A 466 -19.30 -14.47 -3.32
CA TYR A 466 -19.05 -15.65 -2.45
C TYR A 466 -18.44 -15.34 -1.07
N MET A 467 -18.75 -14.18 -0.48
CA MET A 467 -18.31 -13.89 0.89
C MET A 467 -18.80 -14.94 1.91
N PRO A 468 -17.99 -15.32 2.93
CA PRO A 468 -16.72 -14.69 3.34
C PRO A 468 -15.45 -15.31 2.70
N TRP A 469 -15.59 -16.31 1.81
CA TRP A 469 -14.48 -17.13 1.31
C TRP A 469 -13.31 -16.31 0.73
N PRO A 470 -13.49 -15.37 -0.21
CA PRO A 470 -12.37 -14.65 -0.80
C PRO A 470 -11.62 -13.80 0.24
N ALA A 471 -12.34 -13.06 1.08
CA ALA A 471 -11.71 -12.22 2.09
C ALA A 471 -11.04 -13.04 3.21
N ALA A 472 -11.66 -14.14 3.66
CA ALA A 472 -11.06 -15.04 4.65
C ALA A 472 -9.81 -15.75 4.10
N THR A 473 -9.83 -16.18 2.84
CA THR A 473 -8.66 -16.75 2.16
C THR A 473 -7.56 -15.70 1.99
N SER A 474 -7.92 -14.44 1.68
CA SER A 474 -6.98 -13.33 1.64
C SER A 474 -6.31 -13.11 3.01
N ILE A 475 -7.08 -13.11 4.11
CA ILE A 475 -6.55 -13.03 5.48
C ILE A 475 -5.53 -14.15 5.73
N PHE A 476 -5.91 -15.40 5.42
CA PHE A 476 -5.05 -16.56 5.61
C PHE A 476 -3.75 -16.44 4.81
N LEU A 477 -3.82 -16.12 3.52
CA LEU A 477 -2.65 -16.01 2.65
C LEU A 477 -1.74 -14.85 3.06
N ASN A 478 -2.30 -13.68 3.40
CA ASN A 478 -1.50 -12.54 3.86
C ASN A 478 -0.75 -12.85 5.17
N VAL A 479 -1.40 -13.52 6.14
CA VAL A 479 -0.75 -13.97 7.38
C VAL A 479 0.33 -15.02 7.07
N PHE A 480 0.03 -15.99 6.22
CA PHE A 480 0.98 -17.03 5.84
C PHE A 480 2.22 -16.44 5.16
N LEU A 481 2.05 -15.63 4.12
CA LEU A 481 3.17 -14.98 3.41
C LEU A 481 3.97 -14.05 4.32
N MET A 482 3.30 -13.31 5.22
CA MET A 482 3.98 -12.45 6.19
C MET A 482 4.90 -13.26 7.12
N THR A 483 4.47 -14.43 7.60
CA THR A 483 5.28 -15.24 8.52
C THR A 483 6.47 -15.94 7.86
N THR A 484 6.49 -16.10 6.53
CA THR A 484 7.65 -16.65 5.81
C THR A 484 8.82 -15.67 5.73
N LEU A 485 8.58 -14.36 5.94
CA LEU A 485 9.63 -13.35 5.93
C LEU A 485 10.66 -13.54 7.05
N ARG A 486 11.85 -12.94 6.88
CA ARG A 486 12.97 -13.05 7.83
C ARG A 486 12.68 -12.32 9.14
N MET A 487 13.24 -12.83 10.25
CA MET A 487 13.07 -12.22 11.58
C MET A 487 13.58 -10.76 11.64
N LEU A 488 14.63 -10.44 10.90
CA LEU A 488 15.19 -9.10 10.84
C LEU A 488 14.19 -8.07 10.27
N SER A 489 13.34 -8.48 9.33
CA SER A 489 12.26 -7.64 8.78
C SER A 489 11.21 -7.31 9.84
N PHE A 490 10.86 -8.27 10.69
CA PHE A 490 9.96 -8.03 11.83
C PHE A 490 10.55 -7.05 12.85
N GLN A 491 11.84 -7.16 13.15
CA GLN A 491 12.50 -6.22 14.07
C GLN A 491 12.48 -4.79 13.52
N ARG A 492 12.83 -4.60 12.26
CA ARG A 492 12.78 -3.28 11.59
C ARG A 492 11.34 -2.74 11.55
N PHE A 493 10.38 -3.58 11.23
CA PHE A 493 8.96 -3.22 11.22
C PHE A 493 8.45 -2.85 12.62
N ALA A 494 8.88 -3.54 13.67
CA ALA A 494 8.53 -3.21 15.04
C ALA A 494 9.08 -1.83 15.45
N ILE A 495 10.34 -1.52 15.10
CA ILE A 495 10.94 -0.19 15.34
C ILE A 495 10.12 0.89 14.63
N TRP A 496 9.81 0.69 13.35
CA TRP A 496 8.97 1.61 12.58
C TRP A 496 7.59 1.79 13.21
N SER A 497 6.93 0.70 13.60
CA SER A 497 5.62 0.70 14.24
C SER A 497 5.63 1.47 15.57
N CYS A 498 6.69 1.34 16.37
CA CYS A 498 6.87 2.13 17.59
C CYS A 498 7.02 3.62 17.27
N LEU A 499 7.81 3.99 16.27
CA LEU A 499 8.03 5.38 15.89
C LEU A 499 6.74 6.05 15.40
N ILE A 500 5.98 5.40 14.52
CA ILE A 500 4.71 5.97 14.02
C ILE A 500 3.65 6.03 15.13
N THR A 501 3.61 5.05 16.02
CA THR A 501 2.70 5.08 17.18
C THR A 501 3.07 6.22 18.13
N LEU A 502 4.35 6.43 18.41
CA LEU A 502 4.82 7.56 19.21
C LEU A 502 4.44 8.90 18.56
N PHE A 503 4.65 9.03 17.25
CA PHE A 503 4.25 10.23 16.52
C PHE A 503 2.73 10.48 16.59
N TYR A 504 1.92 9.42 16.47
CA TYR A 504 0.46 9.53 16.64
C TYR A 504 0.08 10.03 18.03
N VAL A 505 0.67 9.47 19.08
CA VAL A 505 0.39 9.86 20.48
C VAL A 505 0.83 11.29 20.77
N VAL A 506 2.01 11.70 20.28
CA VAL A 506 2.59 13.03 20.57
C VAL A 506 1.97 14.12 19.71
N TYR A 507 1.69 13.83 18.43
CA TYR A 507 1.20 14.84 17.49
C TYR A 507 -0.22 14.57 16.99
N GLY A 508 -0.49 13.39 16.42
CA GLY A 508 -1.73 13.07 15.72
C GLY A 508 -2.98 13.30 16.57
N VAL A 509 -3.04 12.71 17.76
CA VAL A 509 -4.18 12.82 18.68
C VAL A 509 -4.48 14.27 19.06
N HIS A 510 -3.44 15.07 19.29
CA HIS A 510 -3.64 16.47 19.70
C HIS A 510 -4.09 17.36 18.56
N SER A 511 -3.56 17.10 17.37
CA SER A 511 -3.90 17.85 16.15
C SER A 511 -5.35 17.59 15.71
N THR A 512 -5.79 16.33 15.74
CA THR A 512 -7.16 15.94 15.39
C THR A 512 -8.18 16.44 16.40
N TYR A 513 -7.88 16.33 17.69
CA TYR A 513 -8.75 16.84 18.77
C TYR A 513 -9.00 18.34 18.65
N LYS A 514 -7.94 19.13 18.45
CA LYS A 514 -8.04 20.58 18.25
C LYS A 514 -8.83 20.94 16.99
N ALA A 515 -8.70 20.17 15.92
CA ALA A 515 -9.47 20.40 14.71
C ALA A 515 -10.98 20.19 14.89
N GLU A 516 -11.38 19.19 15.69
CA GLU A 516 -12.81 19.00 16.03
C GLU A 516 -13.36 20.12 16.92
N GLU A 517 -12.58 20.54 17.92
CA GLU A 517 -12.98 21.63 18.80
C GLU A 517 -13.32 22.90 18.02
N ILE A 518 -12.48 23.27 17.04
CA ILE A 518 -12.72 24.40 16.15
C ILE A 518 -13.99 24.20 15.30
N ILE A 519 -14.23 22.99 14.79
CA ILE A 519 -15.44 22.70 13.98
C ILE A 519 -16.70 22.79 14.83
N MET A 520 -16.68 22.30 16.07
CA MET A 520 -17.82 22.42 16.99
C MET A 520 -18.11 23.88 17.34
N GLU A 521 -17.09 24.70 17.59
CA GLU A 521 -17.26 26.13 17.83
C GLU A 521 -17.88 26.86 16.62
N VAL A 522 -17.42 26.55 15.40
CA VAL A 522 -17.97 27.13 14.18
C VAL A 522 -19.42 26.71 13.98
N ASN A 523 -19.74 25.42 14.15
CA ASN A 523 -21.11 24.93 14.01
C ASN A 523 -22.07 25.54 15.05
N ASN A 524 -21.62 25.70 16.29
CA ASN A 524 -22.41 26.36 17.33
C ASN A 524 -22.69 27.83 16.98
N ARG A 525 -21.71 28.59 16.49
CA ARG A 525 -21.90 29.97 16.04
C ARG A 525 -22.87 30.08 14.85
N VAL A 526 -22.74 29.17 13.88
CA VAL A 526 -23.66 29.10 12.73
C VAL A 526 -25.08 28.77 13.20
N GLY A 527 -25.24 27.83 14.13
CA GLY A 527 -26.53 27.49 14.73
C GLY A 527 -27.18 28.69 15.46
N GLU A 528 -26.38 29.44 16.24
CA GLU A 528 -26.84 30.66 16.91
C GLU A 528 -27.30 31.73 15.93
N VAL A 529 -26.54 31.97 14.85
CA VAL A 529 -26.89 32.92 13.79
C VAL A 529 -28.17 32.48 13.07
N THR A 530 -28.32 31.20 12.75
CA THR A 530 -29.51 30.66 12.09
C THR A 530 -30.77 30.79 12.97
N ASN A 531 -30.64 30.51 14.26
CA ASN A 531 -31.73 30.67 15.22
C ASN A 531 -32.14 32.15 15.40
N ASN A 532 -31.17 33.05 15.46
CA ASN A 532 -31.44 34.50 15.53
C ASN A 532 -32.13 35.01 14.26
N VAL A 533 -31.70 34.55 13.07
CA VAL A 533 -32.36 34.93 11.79
C VAL A 533 -33.80 34.39 11.76
N ASN A 534 -34.00 33.12 12.17
CA ASN A 534 -35.36 32.55 12.20
C ASN A 534 -36.29 33.24 13.20
N SER A 535 -35.77 33.60 14.38
CA SER A 535 -36.56 34.38 15.38
C SER A 535 -36.93 35.78 14.86
N THR A 536 -36.00 36.47 14.18
CA THR A 536 -36.24 37.76 13.58
C THR A 536 -37.28 37.70 12.43
N VAL A 537 -37.21 36.63 11.60
CA VAL A 537 -38.20 36.39 10.53
C VAL A 537 -39.56 36.01 11.09
N GLN A 538 -39.64 35.27 12.19
CA GLN A 538 -40.91 34.99 12.87
C GLN A 538 -41.52 36.26 13.51
N GLN A 539 -40.69 37.08 14.13
CA GLN A 539 -41.12 38.35 14.70
C GLN A 539 -41.65 39.28 13.63
N SER A 540 -40.95 39.44 12.51
CA SER A 540 -41.42 40.27 11.37
C SER A 540 -42.70 39.74 10.73
N LYS A 541 -42.93 38.42 10.70
CA LYS A 541 -44.20 37.85 10.22
C LYS A 541 -45.35 38.09 11.18
N LEU A 542 -45.12 38.09 12.51
CA LEU A 542 -46.12 38.48 13.49
C LEU A 542 -46.48 39.97 13.41
N ASP A 543 -45.50 40.84 13.20
CA ASP A 543 -45.72 42.28 13.06
C ASP A 543 -46.49 42.64 11.76
N ILE A 544 -46.36 41.84 10.71
CA ILE A 544 -47.12 41.99 9.45
C ILE A 544 -48.57 41.46 9.62
N GLN A 545 -48.85 40.54 10.54
CA GLN A 545 -50.20 40.03 10.78
C GLN A 545 -51.02 40.93 11.75
N VAL A 546 -50.38 41.88 12.41
CA VAL A 546 -51.01 42.82 13.35
C VAL A 546 -51.29 44.19 12.70
N LEU A 547 -50.81 44.44 11.52
CA LEU A 547 -51.14 45.56 10.63
C LEU A 547 -52.22 45.16 9.60
#